data_f35c902814ac7d541d2b89389fb72824
#
_entry.id   f35c902814ac7d541d2b89389fb72824
#
_cell.length_a   1.000
_cell.length_b   1.000
_cell.length_c   1.000
_cell.angle_alpha   90.00
_cell.angle_beta   90.00
_cell.angle_gamma   90.00
#
_symmetry.space_group_name_H-M   'P 1'
#
loop_
_entity.id
_entity.type
_entity.pdbx_description
1 polymer ?
#
loop_
_entity_poly.entity_id
_entity_poly.type
_entity_poly.pdbx_seq_one_letter_code
_entity_poly.pdbx_strand_id
1 'polypeptide(L)'
;YLKERLIPEKNTYIFLDEIQKVADFEKVVDSLYVKPNVDIYITGSNAYTLSGDLATLLTGRYVEIKMLPFSLKNFLTITGMDEERGFAEYLKCGGLPYVARMGRTTAEVETYLEGIYNTVIVKDIEDRQVRRESETSKRKITDIALLKSIAKYLASVVGSPVSIRSITDYLISSGRKVSPNTVDDYV
;
A
#
# COMPACT_ATOMS: atom_id res chain seq x y z
N TYR A 1 -29.79 6.20 0.56
CA TYR A 1 -28.99 7.43 0.42
C TYR A 1 -28.56 7.66 -1.05
N LEU A 2 -27.78 6.74 -1.67
CA LEU A 2 -27.33 6.91 -3.06
C LEU A 2 -28.49 6.87 -4.06
N LYS A 3 -29.45 5.95 -3.89
CA LYS A 3 -30.60 5.80 -4.82
C LYS A 3 -31.43 7.08 -4.95
N GLU A 4 -31.55 7.86 -3.88
CA GLU A 4 -32.31 9.11 -3.84
C GLU A 4 -31.58 10.29 -4.48
N ARG A 5 -30.27 10.16 -4.71
CA ARG A 5 -29.41 11.21 -5.27
C ARG A 5 -29.03 10.99 -6.73
N LEU A 6 -29.33 9.81 -7.26
CA LEU A 6 -29.10 9.54 -8.68
C LEU A 6 -30.13 10.27 -9.52
N ILE A 7 -29.64 11.13 -10.42
CA ILE A 7 -30.49 11.86 -11.36
C ILE A 7 -30.51 11.07 -12.67
N PRO A 8 -31.66 10.56 -13.13
CA PRO A 8 -31.72 9.65 -14.29
C PRO A 8 -31.13 10.17 -15.57
N GLU A 9 -31.12 11.49 -15.77
CA GLU A 9 -30.68 12.14 -17.00
C GLU A 9 -29.22 12.68 -16.93
N LYS A 10 -28.52 12.44 -15.81
CA LYS A 10 -27.14 12.93 -15.61
C LYS A 10 -26.20 11.79 -15.28
N ASN A 11 -25.00 11.85 -15.85
CA ASN A 11 -23.94 10.96 -15.44
C ASN A 11 -23.54 11.25 -13.97
N THR A 12 -23.52 10.21 -13.18
CA THR A 12 -23.13 10.27 -11.76
C THR A 12 -21.82 9.54 -11.57
N TYR A 13 -20.83 10.22 -11.03
CA TYR A 13 -19.53 9.65 -10.70
C TYR A 13 -19.49 9.34 -9.20
N ILE A 14 -19.24 8.09 -8.85
CA ILE A 14 -19.20 7.62 -7.46
C ILE A 14 -17.76 7.23 -7.14
N PHE A 15 -17.18 7.87 -6.12
CA PHE A 15 -15.85 7.57 -5.62
C PHE A 15 -15.97 6.89 -4.26
N LEU A 16 -15.46 5.66 -4.16
CA LEU A 16 -15.48 4.84 -2.96
C LEU A 16 -14.03 4.62 -2.52
N ASP A 17 -13.62 5.33 -1.50
CA ASP A 17 -12.27 5.28 -0.97
C ASP A 17 -12.15 4.27 0.18
N GLU A 18 -11.06 3.47 0.18
CA GLU A 18 -10.82 2.41 1.18
C GLU A 18 -12.03 1.49 1.37
N ILE A 19 -12.68 1.10 0.28
CA ILE A 19 -13.97 0.40 0.29
C ILE A 19 -13.90 -0.97 0.97
N GLN A 20 -12.72 -1.60 1.03
CA GLN A 20 -12.52 -2.90 1.70
C GLN A 20 -12.85 -2.86 3.20
N LYS A 21 -13.05 -1.68 3.79
CA LYS A 21 -13.49 -1.54 5.18
C LYS A 21 -15.00 -1.75 5.36
N VAL A 22 -15.74 -1.85 4.27
CA VAL A 22 -17.18 -2.05 4.28
C VAL A 22 -17.49 -3.50 3.96
N ALA A 23 -18.20 -4.17 4.83
CA ALA A 23 -18.62 -5.56 4.59
C ALA A 23 -19.58 -5.63 3.39
N ASP A 24 -19.47 -6.70 2.59
CA ASP A 24 -20.32 -6.94 1.41
C ASP A 24 -20.38 -5.79 0.39
N PHE A 25 -19.31 -4.98 0.31
CA PHE A 25 -19.27 -3.83 -0.61
C PHE A 25 -19.41 -4.25 -2.08
N GLU A 26 -18.99 -5.46 -2.42
CA GLU A 26 -19.07 -6.03 -3.77
C GLU A 26 -20.52 -6.06 -4.28
N LYS A 27 -21.46 -6.43 -3.41
CA LYS A 27 -22.90 -6.44 -3.73
C LYS A 27 -23.45 -5.05 -3.99
N VAL A 28 -22.94 -4.06 -3.25
CA VAL A 28 -23.31 -2.65 -3.44
C VAL A 28 -22.78 -2.15 -4.76
N VAL A 29 -21.52 -2.42 -5.07
CA VAL A 29 -20.87 -2.05 -6.33
C VAL A 29 -21.62 -2.67 -7.53
N ASP A 30 -21.90 -3.98 -7.49
CA ASP A 30 -22.62 -4.66 -8.56
C ASP A 30 -24.03 -4.06 -8.75
N SER A 31 -24.74 -3.73 -7.67
CA SER A 31 -26.06 -3.09 -7.74
C SER A 31 -26.06 -1.68 -8.33
N LEU A 32 -24.95 -0.97 -8.22
CA LEU A 32 -24.76 0.36 -8.80
C LEU A 32 -24.28 0.28 -10.25
N TYR A 33 -23.45 -0.70 -10.58
CA TYR A 33 -22.89 -0.91 -11.90
C TYR A 33 -23.96 -1.12 -13.00
N VAL A 34 -25.06 -1.76 -12.66
CA VAL A 34 -26.16 -2.01 -13.63
C VAL A 34 -26.92 -0.74 -14.03
N LYS A 35 -26.61 0.40 -13.45
CA LYS A 35 -27.26 1.66 -13.77
C LYS A 35 -26.54 2.35 -14.94
N PRO A 36 -27.25 2.74 -16.03
CA PRO A 36 -26.63 3.17 -17.28
C PRO A 36 -25.91 4.51 -17.20
N ASN A 37 -26.15 5.29 -16.18
CA ASN A 37 -25.58 6.64 -16.01
C ASN A 37 -24.71 6.76 -14.75
N VAL A 38 -24.12 5.64 -14.30
CA VAL A 38 -23.27 5.59 -13.11
C VAL A 38 -21.89 5.06 -13.46
N ASP A 39 -20.86 5.86 -13.20
CA ASP A 39 -19.46 5.46 -13.23
C ASP A 39 -18.94 5.33 -11.79
N ILE A 40 -18.29 4.21 -11.50
CA ILE A 40 -17.81 3.90 -10.15
C ILE A 40 -16.29 3.83 -10.15
N TYR A 41 -15.68 4.59 -9.25
CA TYR A 41 -14.25 4.57 -8.98
C TYR A 41 -14.02 4.03 -7.57
N ILE A 42 -13.23 2.98 -7.47
CA ILE A 42 -12.95 2.30 -6.22
C ILE A 42 -11.46 2.41 -5.92
N THR A 43 -11.12 2.77 -4.70
CA THR A 43 -9.75 2.67 -4.20
C THR A 43 -9.66 1.69 -3.04
N GLY A 44 -8.48 1.12 -2.87
CA GLY A 44 -8.17 0.28 -1.73
C GLY A 44 -6.67 0.12 -1.57
N SER A 45 -6.21 0.06 -0.33
CA SER A 45 -4.79 -0.07 0.01
C SER A 45 -4.24 -1.49 -0.17
N ASN A 46 -5.09 -2.45 -0.51
CA ASN A 46 -4.71 -3.84 -0.60
C ASN A 46 -5.14 -4.49 -1.92
N ALA A 47 -4.16 -4.83 -2.76
CA ALA A 47 -4.36 -5.52 -4.03
C ALA A 47 -5.13 -6.86 -3.87
N TYR A 48 -5.04 -7.52 -2.72
CA TYR A 48 -5.77 -8.77 -2.45
C TYR A 48 -7.28 -8.57 -2.33
N THR A 49 -7.74 -7.46 -1.75
CA THR A 49 -9.17 -7.20 -1.58
C THR A 49 -9.86 -6.89 -2.90
N LEU A 50 -9.11 -6.29 -3.83
CA LEU A 50 -9.62 -5.96 -5.16
C LEU A 50 -9.41 -7.11 -6.17
N SER A 51 -8.53 -8.08 -5.88
CA SER A 51 -8.21 -9.18 -6.79
C SER A 51 -8.97 -10.49 -6.55
N GLY A 52 -9.50 -10.71 -5.34
CA GLY A 52 -10.22 -11.93 -4.97
C GLY A 52 -11.71 -11.91 -5.39
N ASP A 53 -12.57 -11.52 -4.45
CA ASP A 53 -14.01 -11.56 -4.63
C ASP A 53 -14.51 -10.51 -5.64
N LEU A 54 -13.89 -9.33 -5.67
CA LEU A 54 -14.22 -8.30 -6.64
C LEU A 54 -13.87 -8.75 -8.06
N ALA A 55 -12.70 -9.38 -8.24
CA ALA A 55 -12.31 -9.91 -9.54
C ALA A 55 -13.27 -10.97 -10.04
N THR A 56 -13.85 -11.79 -9.15
CA THR A 56 -14.80 -12.83 -9.50
C THR A 56 -16.16 -12.25 -9.88
N LEU A 57 -16.68 -11.29 -9.11
CA LEU A 57 -18.00 -10.69 -9.34
C LEU A 57 -18.03 -9.70 -10.50
N LEU A 58 -16.93 -8.97 -10.69
CA LEU A 58 -16.82 -7.94 -11.73
C LEU A 58 -15.91 -8.33 -12.89
N THR A 59 -15.63 -9.64 -13.07
CA THR A 59 -14.78 -10.13 -14.16
C THR A 59 -15.19 -9.54 -15.52
N GLY A 60 -14.24 -8.87 -16.18
CA GLY A 60 -14.48 -8.24 -17.48
C GLY A 60 -15.29 -6.94 -17.44
N ARG A 61 -15.61 -6.41 -16.26
CA ARG A 61 -16.45 -5.21 -16.08
C ARG A 61 -15.73 -4.04 -15.43
N TYR A 62 -14.42 -4.13 -15.18
CA TYR A 62 -13.62 -3.04 -14.61
C TYR A 62 -12.30 -2.86 -15.34
N VAL A 63 -11.74 -1.68 -15.19
CA VAL A 63 -10.38 -1.35 -15.63
C VAL A 63 -9.54 -1.07 -14.39
N GLU A 64 -8.44 -1.80 -14.23
CA GLU A 64 -7.50 -1.57 -13.15
C GLU A 64 -6.55 -0.44 -13.51
N ILE A 65 -6.48 0.59 -12.66
CA ILE A 65 -5.55 1.69 -12.76
C ILE A 65 -4.50 1.53 -11.67
N LYS A 66 -3.31 1.03 -12.05
CA LYS A 66 -2.19 0.89 -11.12
C LYS A 66 -1.50 2.23 -10.93
N MET A 67 -1.54 2.73 -9.70
CA MET A 67 -0.86 3.97 -9.34
C MET A 67 0.42 3.65 -8.56
N LEU A 68 1.54 4.14 -9.05
CA LEU A 68 2.84 4.07 -8.40
C LEU A 68 3.18 5.44 -7.80
N PRO A 69 4.08 5.49 -6.82
CA PRO A 69 4.72 6.74 -6.42
C PRO A 69 5.32 7.47 -7.64
N PHE A 70 5.58 8.76 -7.53
CA PHE A 70 6.16 9.53 -8.62
C PHE A 70 7.50 8.95 -9.07
N SER A 71 7.67 8.83 -10.38
CA SER A 71 8.98 8.62 -10.98
C SER A 71 9.86 9.87 -10.79
N LEU A 72 11.17 9.75 -10.97
CA LEU A 72 12.07 10.90 -11.00
C LEU A 72 11.56 11.98 -11.96
N LYS A 73 11.13 11.61 -13.15
CA LYS A 73 10.58 12.55 -14.15
C LYS A 73 9.40 13.34 -13.60
N ASN A 74 8.44 12.67 -12.94
CA ASN A 74 7.30 13.34 -12.33
C ASN A 74 7.73 14.27 -11.19
N PHE A 75 8.69 13.82 -10.37
CA PHE A 75 9.25 14.61 -9.27
C PHE A 75 9.90 15.90 -9.79
N LEU A 76 10.76 15.80 -10.80
CA LEU A 76 11.42 16.96 -11.42
C LEU A 76 10.38 17.94 -12.02
N THR A 77 9.36 17.42 -12.69
CA THR A 77 8.29 18.26 -13.29
C THR A 77 7.55 19.07 -12.20
N ILE A 78 7.28 18.46 -11.05
CA ILE A 78 6.52 19.12 -9.97
C ILE A 78 7.38 20.08 -9.16
N THR A 79 8.64 19.71 -8.89
CA THR A 79 9.55 20.51 -8.07
C THR A 79 10.22 21.63 -8.86
N GLY A 80 10.30 21.52 -10.19
CA GLY A 80 11.04 22.45 -11.04
C GLY A 80 12.55 22.40 -10.86
N MET A 81 13.08 21.35 -10.22
CA MET A 81 14.53 21.19 -9.99
C MET A 81 15.23 20.75 -11.26
N ASP A 82 16.50 21.13 -11.39
CA ASP A 82 17.40 20.52 -12.36
C ASP A 82 17.61 19.01 -12.07
N GLU A 83 18.10 18.28 -13.06
CA GLU A 83 18.18 16.82 -12.97
C GLU A 83 19.13 16.33 -11.87
N GLU A 84 20.29 16.96 -11.74
CA GLU A 84 21.32 16.54 -10.76
C GLU A 84 20.83 16.76 -9.32
N ARG A 85 20.37 17.96 -9.02
CA ARG A 85 19.85 18.32 -7.71
C ARG A 85 18.57 17.55 -7.39
N GLY A 86 17.67 17.45 -8.37
CA GLY A 86 16.41 16.75 -8.19
C GLY A 86 16.59 15.24 -8.00
N PHE A 87 17.58 14.62 -8.65
CA PHE A 87 17.92 13.23 -8.41
C PHE A 87 18.46 13.01 -6.98
N ALA A 88 19.35 13.88 -6.51
CA ALA A 88 19.87 13.80 -5.15
C ALA A 88 18.76 13.94 -4.09
N GLU A 89 17.81 14.84 -4.30
CA GLU A 89 16.65 14.99 -3.42
C GLU A 89 15.67 13.81 -3.54
N TYR A 90 15.42 13.31 -4.74
CA TYR A 90 14.55 12.15 -4.96
C TYR A 90 15.08 10.90 -4.26
N LEU A 91 16.40 10.68 -4.22
CA LEU A 91 17.00 9.56 -3.48
C LEU A 91 16.77 9.66 -1.97
N LYS A 92 16.67 10.87 -1.41
CA LYS A 92 16.39 11.07 0.02
C LYS A 92 14.91 11.00 0.35
N CYS A 93 14.07 11.58 -0.49
CA CYS A 93 12.65 11.82 -0.21
C CYS A 93 11.73 10.77 -0.81
N GLY A 94 12.18 10.05 -1.83
CA GLY A 94 11.36 9.12 -2.60
C GLY A 94 10.30 9.80 -3.45
N GLY A 95 9.34 9.01 -3.93
CA GLY A 95 8.33 9.45 -4.90
C GLY A 95 6.95 9.72 -4.32
N LEU A 96 6.79 9.92 -3.01
CA LEU A 96 5.48 10.24 -2.45
C LEU A 96 5.03 11.65 -2.90
N PRO A 97 3.80 11.78 -3.48
CA PRO A 97 3.36 13.05 -4.07
C PRO A 97 3.36 14.23 -3.10
N TYR A 98 3.00 13.98 -1.85
CA TYR A 98 2.95 15.03 -0.83
C TYR A 98 4.35 15.58 -0.52
N VAL A 99 5.36 14.72 -0.47
CA VAL A 99 6.75 15.11 -0.21
C VAL A 99 7.28 16.07 -1.29
N ALA A 100 6.99 15.80 -2.57
CA ALA A 100 7.37 16.65 -3.68
C ALA A 100 6.77 18.09 -3.58
N ARG A 101 5.71 18.26 -2.80
CA ARG A 101 5.00 19.53 -2.59
C ARG A 101 5.32 20.22 -1.26
N MET A 102 6.01 19.55 -0.36
CA MET A 102 6.18 20.05 1.02
C MET A 102 7.00 21.34 1.10
N GLY A 103 7.96 21.58 0.20
CA GLY A 103 8.82 22.76 0.24
C GLY A 103 9.51 22.98 1.60
N ARG A 104 9.70 21.90 2.38
CA ARG A 104 10.15 21.92 3.78
C ARG A 104 11.59 21.47 3.92
N THR A 105 12.12 21.60 5.14
CA THR A 105 13.47 21.12 5.46
C THR A 105 13.55 19.59 5.40
N THR A 106 14.77 19.08 5.20
CA THR A 106 15.03 17.62 5.19
C THR A 106 14.49 16.93 6.46
N ALA A 107 14.66 17.54 7.63
CA ALA A 107 14.20 16.99 8.90
C ALA A 107 12.65 16.84 8.98
N GLU A 108 11.91 17.79 8.41
CA GLU A 108 10.45 17.71 8.36
C GLU A 108 9.97 16.60 7.42
N VAL A 109 10.67 16.41 6.30
CA VAL A 109 10.40 15.33 5.35
C VAL A 109 10.70 13.98 5.98
N GLU A 110 11.83 13.82 6.66
CA GLU A 110 12.21 12.60 7.37
C GLU A 110 11.16 12.23 8.44
N THR A 111 10.76 13.21 9.26
CA THR A 111 9.71 13.00 10.28
C THR A 111 8.38 12.55 9.68
N TYR A 112 8.01 13.15 8.55
CA TYR A 112 6.79 12.76 7.83
C TYR A 112 6.88 11.34 7.27
N LEU A 113 7.98 10.99 6.63
CA LEU A 113 8.21 9.65 6.07
C LEU A 113 8.28 8.58 7.15
N GLU A 114 8.91 8.88 8.28
CA GLU A 114 8.94 7.99 9.45
C GLU A 114 7.52 7.75 10.01
N GLY A 115 6.72 8.80 10.09
CA GLY A 115 5.31 8.70 10.48
C GLY A 115 4.51 7.79 9.55
N ILE A 116 4.67 7.92 8.24
CA ILE A 116 4.03 7.03 7.25
C ILE A 116 4.52 5.60 7.41
N TYR A 117 5.84 5.39 7.46
CA TYR A 117 6.43 4.06 7.61
C TYR A 117 5.89 3.33 8.85
N ASN A 118 5.84 4.02 9.99
CA ASN A 118 5.32 3.45 11.23
C ASN A 118 3.82 3.13 11.11
N THR A 119 3.03 4.03 10.50
CA THR A 119 1.58 3.83 10.31
C THR A 119 1.30 2.67 9.36
N VAL A 120 1.99 2.57 8.24
CA VAL A 120 1.80 1.49 7.26
C VAL A 120 2.16 0.13 7.88
N ILE A 121 3.30 0.04 8.58
CA ILE A 121 3.70 -1.21 9.24
C ILE A 121 2.70 -1.64 10.30
N VAL A 122 2.23 -0.72 11.14
CA VAL A 122 1.25 -1.05 12.19
C VAL A 122 -0.09 -1.46 11.57
N LYS A 123 -0.57 -0.69 10.61
CA LYS A 123 -1.84 -0.95 9.92
C LYS A 123 -1.83 -2.29 9.17
N ASP A 124 -0.76 -2.59 8.44
CA ASP A 124 -0.63 -3.88 7.74
C ASP A 124 -0.68 -5.07 8.70
N ILE A 125 -0.09 -4.93 9.90
CA ILE A 125 -0.12 -5.97 10.92
C ILE A 125 -1.54 -6.15 11.46
N GLU A 126 -2.21 -5.04 11.81
CA GLU A 126 -3.58 -5.06 12.33
C GLU A 126 -4.54 -5.66 11.30
N ASP A 127 -4.48 -5.23 10.05
CA ASP A 127 -5.31 -5.73 8.96
C ASP A 127 -5.08 -7.23 8.68
N ARG A 128 -3.84 -7.70 8.79
CA ARG A 128 -3.51 -9.13 8.65
C ARG A 128 -3.98 -9.96 9.85
N GLN A 129 -3.94 -9.42 11.06
CA GLN A 129 -4.44 -10.11 12.26
C GLN A 129 -5.96 -10.31 12.19
N VAL A 130 -6.72 -9.28 11.85
CA VAL A 130 -8.18 -9.34 11.73
C VAL A 130 -8.63 -10.36 10.67
N ARG A 131 -7.94 -10.42 9.53
CA ARG A 131 -8.28 -11.41 8.47
C ARG A 131 -7.96 -12.84 8.85
N ARG A 132 -6.87 -13.07 9.60
CA ARG A 132 -6.45 -14.41 10.02
C ARG A 132 -7.27 -14.99 11.14
N GLU A 133 -8.05 -14.20 11.85
CA GLU A 133 -9.06 -14.71 12.78
C GLU A 133 -10.22 -15.42 12.04
N SER A 134 -10.44 -15.08 10.77
CA SER A 134 -11.44 -15.74 9.89
C SER A 134 -10.89 -16.94 9.10
N GLU A 135 -9.56 -17.08 9.00
CA GLU A 135 -8.91 -18.19 8.30
C GLU A 135 -8.11 -19.05 9.28
N THR A 136 -8.20 -20.37 9.16
CA THR A 136 -7.51 -21.38 10.00
C THR A 136 -5.96 -21.39 9.86
N SER A 137 -5.35 -20.33 9.37
CA SER A 137 -3.92 -20.23 9.11
C SER A 137 -3.12 -19.84 10.37
N LYS A 138 -2.17 -20.68 10.74
CA LYS A 138 -1.42 -20.69 12.00
C LYS A 138 -0.31 -19.63 12.15
N ARG A 139 -0.13 -18.68 11.20
CA ARG A 139 1.03 -17.78 11.19
C ARG A 139 0.65 -16.39 11.69
N LYS A 140 0.99 -16.07 12.94
CA LYS A 140 0.78 -14.73 13.53
C LYS A 140 2.08 -13.93 13.48
N ILE A 141 2.06 -12.77 12.81
CA ILE A 141 3.12 -11.77 12.95
C ILE A 141 2.89 -11.05 14.27
N THR A 142 3.65 -11.40 15.29
CA THR A 142 3.51 -10.87 16.66
C THR A 142 4.63 -9.90 17.04
N ASP A 143 5.80 -10.02 16.43
CA ASP A 143 6.97 -9.19 16.71
C ASP A 143 7.16 -8.09 15.65
N ILE A 144 6.58 -6.91 15.91
CA ILE A 144 6.71 -5.72 15.07
C ILE A 144 8.16 -5.28 14.91
N ALA A 145 8.96 -5.45 15.98
CA ALA A 145 10.37 -5.06 15.93
C ALA A 145 11.19 -5.99 15.02
N LEU A 146 10.82 -7.28 14.95
CA LEU A 146 11.40 -8.22 13.99
C LEU A 146 11.04 -7.82 12.56
N LEU A 147 9.76 -7.54 12.29
CA LEU A 147 9.30 -7.10 10.97
C LEU A 147 10.03 -5.83 10.50
N LYS A 148 10.18 -4.83 11.38
CA LYS A 148 10.93 -3.61 11.07
C LYS A 148 12.41 -3.89 10.77
N SER A 149 13.03 -4.83 11.48
CA SER A 149 14.42 -5.22 11.25
C SER A 149 14.59 -5.92 9.90
N ILE A 150 13.66 -6.80 9.53
CA ILE A 150 13.62 -7.47 8.23
C ILE A 150 13.44 -6.43 7.12
N ALA A 151 12.45 -5.54 7.23
CA ALA A 151 12.19 -4.50 6.25
C ALA A 151 13.41 -3.58 6.04
N LYS A 152 14.08 -3.19 7.13
CA LYS A 152 15.31 -2.39 7.06
C LYS A 152 16.45 -3.12 6.36
N TYR A 153 16.63 -4.41 6.64
CA TYR A 153 17.63 -5.22 5.95
C TYR A 153 17.32 -5.33 4.45
N LEU A 154 16.08 -5.66 4.10
CA LEU A 154 15.68 -5.74 2.69
C LEU A 154 15.89 -4.43 1.93
N ALA A 155 15.57 -3.31 2.56
CA ALA A 155 15.85 -1.99 1.99
C ALA A 155 17.34 -1.73 1.77
N SER A 156 18.22 -2.23 2.66
CA SER A 156 19.68 -2.04 2.54
C SER A 156 20.34 -2.88 1.45
N VAL A 157 19.67 -3.95 0.98
CA VAL A 157 20.21 -4.87 -0.03
C VAL A 157 19.42 -4.86 -1.35
N VAL A 158 18.64 -3.80 -1.56
CA VAL A 158 17.87 -3.63 -2.82
C VAL A 158 18.80 -3.76 -4.04
N GLY A 159 18.35 -4.56 -5.02
CA GLY A 159 19.15 -4.85 -6.22
C GLY A 159 20.13 -6.03 -6.08
N SER A 160 20.22 -6.66 -4.92
CA SER A 160 21.03 -7.85 -4.67
C SER A 160 20.17 -9.09 -4.43
N PRO A 161 20.65 -10.29 -4.77
CA PRO A 161 19.97 -11.54 -4.41
C PRO A 161 19.85 -11.68 -2.89
N VAL A 162 18.65 -12.01 -2.42
CA VAL A 162 18.36 -12.21 -0.99
C VAL A 162 17.81 -13.61 -0.77
N SER A 163 18.17 -14.22 0.37
CA SER A 163 17.63 -15.50 0.82
C SER A 163 17.17 -15.40 2.28
N ILE A 164 16.26 -16.29 2.68
CA ILE A 164 15.83 -16.41 4.09
C ILE A 164 17.04 -16.62 5.01
N ARG A 165 18.02 -17.38 4.55
CA ARG A 165 19.25 -17.61 5.33
C ARG A 165 20.05 -16.32 5.51
N SER A 166 20.26 -15.52 4.45
CA SER A 166 21.00 -14.26 4.57
C SER A 166 20.31 -13.25 5.51
N ILE A 167 18.98 -13.21 5.49
CA ILE A 167 18.19 -12.39 6.43
C ILE A 167 18.39 -12.90 7.87
N THR A 168 18.30 -14.23 8.06
CA THR A 168 18.46 -14.86 9.37
C THR A 168 19.86 -14.59 9.95
N ASP A 169 20.90 -14.80 9.16
CA ASP A 169 22.30 -14.58 9.57
C ASP A 169 22.54 -13.11 9.96
N TYR A 170 21.98 -12.16 9.21
CA TYR A 170 22.02 -10.73 9.57
C TYR A 170 21.33 -10.45 10.91
N LEU A 171 20.14 -10.98 11.13
CA LEU A 171 19.40 -10.78 12.38
C LEU A 171 20.12 -11.38 13.58
N ILE A 172 20.73 -12.55 13.40
CA ILE A 172 21.53 -13.20 14.46
C ILE A 172 22.78 -12.34 14.76
N SER A 173 23.49 -11.85 13.72
CA SER A 173 24.66 -10.99 13.90
C SER A 173 24.32 -9.67 14.62
N SER A 174 23.09 -9.18 14.45
CA SER A 174 22.59 -8.00 15.18
C SER A 174 22.04 -8.31 16.60
N GLY A 175 22.29 -9.53 17.12
CA GLY A 175 21.94 -9.95 18.47
C GLY A 175 20.53 -10.50 18.67
N ARG A 176 19.77 -10.73 17.57
CA ARG A 176 18.43 -11.34 17.66
C ARG A 176 18.50 -12.86 17.60
N LYS A 177 17.77 -13.52 18.49
CA LYS A 177 17.55 -14.97 18.43
C LYS A 177 16.35 -15.25 17.54
N VAL A 178 16.58 -15.72 16.31
CA VAL A 178 15.53 -16.02 15.33
C VAL A 178 15.91 -17.27 14.53
N SER A 179 14.91 -18.06 14.14
CA SER A 179 15.08 -19.21 13.24
C SER A 179 14.78 -18.85 11.79
N PRO A 180 15.33 -19.57 10.79
CA PRO A 180 14.98 -19.40 9.39
C PRO A 180 13.47 -19.54 9.13
N ASN A 181 12.81 -20.49 9.80
CA ASN A 181 11.35 -20.69 9.66
C ASN A 181 10.58 -19.46 10.16
N THR A 182 11.02 -18.84 11.26
CA THR A 182 10.40 -17.60 11.75
C THR A 182 10.57 -16.47 10.73
N VAL A 183 11.75 -16.32 10.13
CA VAL A 183 11.99 -15.31 9.10
C VAL A 183 11.12 -15.55 7.86
N ASP A 184 10.99 -16.82 7.43
CA ASP A 184 10.12 -17.20 6.30
C ASP A 184 8.65 -16.85 6.53
N ASP A 185 8.19 -16.90 7.79
CA ASP A 185 6.84 -16.49 8.15
C ASP A 185 6.58 -14.97 8.01
N TYR A 186 7.65 -14.15 7.99
CA TYR A 186 7.59 -12.70 7.91
C TYR A 186 7.86 -12.14 6.51
N VAL A 187 8.43 -12.93 5.60
CA VAL A 187 8.79 -12.55 4.23
C VAL A 187 7.76 -13.06 3.22
#